data_ed18b0cd8c819e1015695f409513f8de
#
_entry.id   ed18b0cd8c819e1015695f409513f8de
#
_cell.length_a   1.000
_cell.length_b   1.000
_cell.length_c   1.000
_cell.angle_alpha   90.00
_cell.angle_beta   90.00
_cell.angle_gamma   90.00
#
_symmetry.space_group_name_H-M   'P 1'
#
loop_
_entity.id
_entity.type
_entity.pdbx_description
1 polymer ?
#
loop_
_entity_poly.entity_id
_entity_poly.type
_entity_poly.pdbx_seq_one_letter_code
_entity_poly.pdbx_strand_id
1 'polypeptide(L)'
;GYRASNTIREVLGNISNLKKWGITPQYYQTILESNTEIIKKINPIIEKYWGQIDILGQKKEDKEKKIELFKLFTEEIQELSNWEKNIGIYERLETVLVRSLDEAWENYEWDTSTKFMNTWRDIWTQKNYKNIREFKETSKIDKQIALAGIFDKYQTILKEKWLIDFSDMILEAITLIESNEVVKLSLAEIYQFIMIDEFQDTNEAQMRLINNILAVNTENPNVFAVGDDDQSIYKFQWANTKNIRDFHDTYTDTKLIILEKNYRSKEEIIGISRTVIKSEMNDIWNIFIWAVKKFEAVRTTGGSVSKNIFKNELEEISWIVDDIAWKIVAWENPNDIAIITKKNKTLELIAKWLLEKGIWVNLSKDESLFD
;
A
#
# COMPACT_ATOMS: atom_id res chain seq x y z
N GLY A 1 -17.07 -24.27 -11.55
CA GLY A 1 -16.66 -23.15 -12.43
C GLY A 1 -16.41 -21.85 -11.67
N TYR A 2 -17.42 -21.21 -11.09
CA TYR A 2 -17.31 -19.85 -10.52
C TYR A 2 -16.34 -19.74 -9.32
N ARG A 3 -16.32 -20.71 -8.40
CA ARG A 3 -15.36 -20.71 -7.27
C ARG A 3 -13.91 -20.88 -7.73
N ALA A 4 -13.65 -21.72 -8.71
CA ALA A 4 -12.30 -21.95 -9.24
C ALA A 4 -11.74 -20.69 -9.92
N SER A 5 -12.56 -19.94 -10.68
CA SER A 5 -12.12 -18.69 -11.33
C SER A 5 -11.78 -17.60 -10.32
N ASN A 6 -12.53 -17.49 -9.22
CA ASN A 6 -12.22 -16.52 -8.15
C ASN A 6 -10.89 -16.86 -7.43
N THR A 7 -10.67 -18.14 -7.14
CA THR A 7 -9.39 -18.58 -6.52
C THR A 7 -8.20 -18.30 -7.43
N ILE A 8 -8.33 -18.55 -8.75
CA ILE A 8 -7.26 -18.24 -9.71
C ILE A 8 -6.97 -16.73 -9.74
N ARG A 9 -8.00 -15.89 -9.80
CA ARG A 9 -7.83 -14.43 -9.78
C ARG A 9 -7.14 -13.95 -8.49
N GLU A 10 -7.51 -14.51 -7.35
CA GLU A 10 -6.89 -14.20 -6.06
C GLU A 10 -5.40 -14.59 -6.04
N VAL A 11 -5.05 -15.78 -6.53
CA VAL A 11 -3.67 -16.24 -6.59
C VAL A 11 -2.84 -15.36 -7.54
N LEU A 12 -3.35 -15.07 -8.74
CA LEU A 12 -2.67 -14.18 -9.69
C LEU A 12 -2.50 -12.76 -9.13
N GLY A 13 -3.52 -12.26 -8.44
CA GLY A 13 -3.45 -10.98 -7.74
C GLY A 13 -2.35 -10.95 -6.68
N ASN A 14 -2.23 -12.01 -5.88
CA ASN A 14 -1.17 -12.13 -4.87
C ASN A 14 0.23 -12.22 -5.51
N ILE A 15 0.39 -12.96 -6.61
CA ILE A 15 1.65 -13.01 -7.37
C ILE A 15 2.01 -11.62 -7.91
N SER A 16 1.05 -10.93 -8.54
CA SER A 16 1.26 -9.56 -9.04
C SER A 16 1.68 -8.61 -7.90
N ASN A 17 1.07 -8.73 -6.73
CA ASN A 17 1.44 -7.95 -5.57
C ASN A 17 2.87 -8.23 -5.10
N LEU A 18 3.28 -9.49 -5.00
CA LEU A 18 4.67 -9.85 -4.66
C LEU A 18 5.66 -9.22 -5.64
N LYS A 19 5.36 -9.27 -6.94
CA LYS A 19 6.20 -8.64 -7.98
C LYS A 19 6.29 -7.11 -7.83
N LYS A 20 5.19 -6.43 -7.49
CA LYS A 20 5.19 -4.99 -7.21
C LYS A 20 6.04 -4.60 -6.00
N TRP A 21 6.24 -5.53 -5.07
CA TRP A 21 7.20 -5.41 -3.98
C TRP A 21 8.63 -5.78 -4.38
N GLY A 22 8.88 -6.09 -5.63
CA GLY A 22 10.21 -6.50 -6.09
C GLY A 22 10.60 -7.93 -5.64
N ILE A 23 9.62 -8.77 -5.29
CA ILE A 23 9.85 -10.11 -4.77
C ILE A 23 9.82 -11.12 -5.92
N THR A 24 10.94 -11.84 -6.12
CA THR A 24 11.02 -13.02 -7.00
C THR A 24 10.55 -14.28 -6.27
N PRO A 25 10.22 -15.38 -6.99
CA PRO A 25 9.85 -16.64 -6.35
C PRO A 25 10.90 -17.15 -5.35
N GLN A 26 12.17 -17.14 -5.72
CA GLN A 26 13.28 -17.59 -4.88
C GLN A 26 13.42 -16.71 -3.62
N TYR A 27 13.27 -15.40 -3.80
CA TYR A 27 13.35 -14.47 -2.69
C TYR A 27 12.19 -14.64 -1.73
N TYR A 28 10.97 -14.84 -2.26
CA TYR A 28 9.79 -15.13 -1.43
C TYR A 28 9.97 -16.41 -0.61
N GLN A 29 10.53 -17.45 -1.22
CA GLN A 29 10.84 -18.70 -0.52
C GLN A 29 11.82 -18.47 0.63
N THR A 30 12.90 -17.72 0.41
CA THR A 30 13.88 -17.38 1.46
C THR A 30 13.21 -16.64 2.64
N ILE A 31 12.33 -15.67 2.35
CA ILE A 31 11.56 -14.97 3.37
C ILE A 31 10.68 -15.93 4.18
N LEU A 32 9.97 -16.84 3.50
CA LEU A 32 9.09 -17.80 4.17
C LEU A 32 9.85 -18.81 5.01
N GLU A 33 11.01 -19.28 4.57
CA GLU A 33 11.87 -20.17 5.33
C GLU A 33 12.35 -19.49 6.63
N SER A 34 12.86 -18.27 6.52
CA SER A 34 13.25 -17.46 7.67
C SER A 34 12.08 -17.21 8.63
N ASN A 35 10.93 -16.77 8.12
CA ASN A 35 9.75 -16.52 8.95
C ASN A 35 9.26 -17.79 9.64
N THR A 36 9.27 -18.93 8.93
CA THR A 36 8.86 -20.23 9.49
C THR A 36 9.76 -20.66 10.64
N GLU A 37 11.06 -20.45 10.50
CA GLU A 37 12.03 -20.76 11.57
C GLU A 37 11.80 -19.89 12.81
N ILE A 38 11.63 -18.59 12.61
CA ILE A 38 11.36 -17.66 13.70
C ILE A 38 10.03 -17.95 14.39
N ILE A 39 8.96 -18.21 13.64
CA ILE A 39 7.65 -18.54 14.21
C ILE A 39 7.71 -19.81 15.06
N LYS A 40 8.49 -20.81 14.67
CA LYS A 40 8.72 -22.02 15.48
C LYS A 40 9.39 -21.70 16.83
N LYS A 41 10.24 -20.68 16.88
CA LYS A 41 10.89 -20.23 18.12
C LYS A 41 9.97 -19.33 18.96
N ILE A 42 9.17 -18.48 18.32
CA ILE A 42 8.29 -17.51 19.01
C ILE A 42 7.05 -18.18 19.61
N ASN A 43 6.43 -19.15 18.95
CA ASN A 43 5.19 -19.76 19.44
C ASN A 43 5.32 -20.38 20.84
N PRO A 44 6.37 -21.13 21.20
CA PRO A 44 6.56 -21.61 22.56
C PRO A 44 6.69 -20.48 23.60
N ILE A 45 7.31 -19.36 23.24
CA ILE A 45 7.45 -18.19 24.12
C ILE A 45 6.08 -17.51 24.30
N ILE A 46 5.31 -17.34 23.24
CA ILE A 46 3.94 -16.82 23.31
C ILE A 46 3.08 -17.70 24.21
N GLU A 47 3.11 -19.01 24.03
CA GLU A 47 2.36 -19.96 24.86
C GLU A 47 2.77 -19.88 26.32
N LYS A 48 4.07 -19.87 26.61
CA LYS A 48 4.65 -19.79 27.96
C LYS A 48 4.15 -18.58 28.73
N TYR A 49 4.22 -17.40 28.17
CA TYR A 49 3.89 -16.15 28.87
C TYR A 49 2.41 -15.81 28.79
N TRP A 50 1.83 -15.87 27.62
CA TRP A 50 0.41 -15.53 27.45
C TRP A 50 -0.52 -16.57 28.06
N GLY A 51 -0.10 -17.84 28.17
CA GLY A 51 -0.83 -18.86 28.92
C GLY A 51 -0.96 -18.48 30.41
N GLN A 52 0.04 -17.83 30.98
CA GLN A 52 0.01 -17.33 32.36
C GLN A 52 -0.75 -15.99 32.48
N ILE A 53 -0.54 -15.06 31.53
CA ILE A 53 -1.18 -13.76 31.53
C ILE A 53 -2.70 -13.87 31.38
N ASP A 54 -3.18 -14.73 30.47
CA ASP A 54 -4.61 -14.88 30.15
C ASP A 54 -5.44 -15.42 31.31
N ILE A 55 -4.86 -16.08 32.30
CA ILE A 55 -5.56 -16.62 33.48
C ILE A 55 -5.61 -15.66 34.67
N LEU A 56 -4.80 -14.61 34.67
CA LEU A 56 -4.75 -13.61 35.75
C LEU A 56 -5.98 -12.67 35.70
N GLY A 57 -6.45 -12.26 36.88
CA GLY A 57 -7.63 -11.40 37.05
C GLY A 57 -7.38 -9.92 36.74
N GLN A 58 -8.25 -9.08 37.29
CA GLN A 58 -8.20 -7.61 37.11
C GLN A 58 -7.80 -6.87 38.38
N LYS A 59 -7.47 -7.59 39.47
CA LYS A 59 -6.97 -6.98 40.70
C LYS A 59 -5.63 -6.30 40.46
N LYS A 60 -5.26 -5.36 41.32
CA LYS A 60 -4.02 -4.61 41.17
C LYS A 60 -2.79 -5.54 41.13
N GLU A 61 -2.70 -6.49 42.02
CA GLU A 61 -1.62 -7.49 42.10
C GLU A 61 -1.54 -8.35 40.82
N ASP A 62 -2.70 -8.75 40.23
CA ASP A 62 -2.74 -9.48 38.99
C ASP A 62 -2.26 -8.63 37.81
N LYS A 63 -2.60 -7.33 37.77
CA LYS A 63 -2.12 -6.41 36.74
C LYS A 63 -0.62 -6.19 36.80
N GLU A 64 -0.07 -6.00 38.02
CA GLU A 64 1.38 -5.86 38.23
C GLU A 64 2.12 -7.13 37.74
N LYS A 65 1.61 -8.30 38.08
CA LYS A 65 2.15 -9.57 37.61
C LYS A 65 2.06 -9.76 36.10
N LYS A 66 0.98 -9.30 35.45
CA LYS A 66 0.86 -9.30 33.99
C LYS A 66 1.94 -8.46 33.33
N ILE A 67 2.21 -7.27 33.87
CA ILE A 67 3.22 -6.36 33.34
C ILE A 67 4.62 -6.98 33.50
N GLU A 68 4.90 -7.61 34.67
CA GLU A 68 6.15 -8.32 34.88
C GLU A 68 6.35 -9.48 33.89
N LEU A 69 5.31 -10.30 33.67
CA LEU A 69 5.35 -11.39 32.69
C LEU A 69 5.52 -10.87 31.26
N PHE A 70 4.90 -9.75 30.91
CA PHE A 70 5.06 -9.15 29.60
C PHE A 70 6.46 -8.57 29.41
N LYS A 71 7.08 -8.05 30.47
CA LYS A 71 8.48 -7.62 30.43
C LYS A 71 9.41 -8.80 30.13
N LEU A 72 9.28 -9.91 30.88
CA LEU A 72 10.06 -11.13 30.63
C LEU A 72 9.82 -11.70 29.23
N PHE A 73 8.58 -11.65 28.75
CA PHE A 73 8.24 -12.00 27.37
C PHE A 73 9.00 -11.14 26.36
N THR A 74 9.03 -9.82 26.57
CA THR A 74 9.74 -8.89 25.68
C THR A 74 11.24 -9.19 25.67
N GLU A 75 11.85 -9.40 26.82
CA GLU A 75 13.27 -9.73 26.95
C GLU A 75 13.61 -11.03 26.21
N GLU A 76 12.80 -12.09 26.35
CA GLU A 76 13.02 -13.37 25.67
C GLU A 76 12.82 -13.28 24.14
N ILE A 77 11.91 -12.43 23.66
CA ILE A 77 11.76 -12.14 22.21
C ILE A 77 12.96 -11.33 21.69
N GLN A 78 13.46 -10.36 22.47
CA GLN A 78 14.64 -9.55 22.09
C GLN A 78 15.90 -10.41 21.97
N GLU A 79 16.06 -11.45 22.80
CA GLU A 79 17.16 -12.40 22.70
C GLU A 79 17.15 -13.24 21.42
N LEU A 80 15.98 -13.42 20.79
CA LEU A 80 15.88 -14.11 19.48
C LEU A 80 16.34 -13.23 18.33
N SER A 81 16.42 -11.92 18.51
CA SER A 81 16.76 -11.01 17.44
C SER A 81 18.24 -11.16 17.09
N ASN A 82 18.49 -11.65 15.90
CA ASN A 82 19.81 -11.66 15.30
C ASN A 82 20.15 -10.23 14.83
N TRP A 83 21.41 -9.80 14.97
CA TRP A 83 21.88 -8.47 14.56
C TRP A 83 21.85 -8.27 13.03
N GLU A 84 21.61 -9.31 12.24
CA GLU A 84 21.30 -9.19 10.81
C GLU A 84 19.87 -8.65 10.64
N LYS A 85 19.78 -7.36 10.37
CA LYS A 85 18.48 -6.64 10.34
C LYS A 85 17.58 -7.02 9.18
N ASN A 86 18.12 -7.44 8.03
CA ASN A 86 17.34 -7.57 6.80
C ASN A 86 17.62 -8.88 6.05
N ILE A 87 16.62 -9.34 5.30
CA ILE A 87 16.79 -10.32 4.22
C ILE A 87 16.75 -9.49 2.93
N GLY A 88 17.93 -9.17 2.39
CA GLY A 88 18.03 -8.23 1.29
C GLY A 88 17.45 -6.86 1.68
N ILE A 89 16.41 -6.40 0.98
CA ILE A 89 15.72 -5.12 1.25
C ILE A 89 14.61 -5.23 2.31
N TYR A 90 14.22 -6.46 2.71
CA TYR A 90 13.11 -6.69 3.64
C TYR A 90 13.63 -6.89 5.07
N GLU A 91 12.97 -6.21 5.99
CA GLU A 91 13.24 -6.33 7.41
C GLU A 91 12.81 -7.72 7.91
N ARG A 92 13.63 -8.34 8.74
CA ARG A 92 13.35 -9.67 9.31
C ARG A 92 12.18 -9.59 10.29
N LEU A 93 11.39 -10.68 10.35
CA LEU A 93 10.21 -10.74 11.22
C LEU A 93 10.55 -10.49 12.69
N GLU A 94 11.65 -11.03 13.19
CA GLU A 94 12.10 -10.81 14.56
C GLU A 94 12.41 -9.33 14.86
N THR A 95 13.01 -8.61 13.91
CA THR A 95 13.30 -7.18 14.05
C THR A 95 12.01 -6.35 14.09
N VAL A 96 11.04 -6.69 13.24
CA VAL A 96 9.71 -6.05 13.24
C VAL A 96 8.99 -6.30 14.56
N LEU A 97 9.07 -7.51 15.09
CA LEU A 97 8.44 -7.85 16.37
C LEU A 97 9.08 -7.11 17.55
N VAL A 98 10.42 -7.06 17.62
CA VAL A 98 11.15 -6.31 18.66
C VAL A 98 10.73 -4.84 18.61
N ARG A 99 10.79 -4.20 17.45
CA ARG A 99 10.34 -2.81 17.30
C ARG A 99 8.89 -2.61 17.75
N SER A 100 7.99 -3.53 17.39
CA SER A 100 6.59 -3.44 17.80
C SER A 100 6.38 -3.58 19.31
N LEU A 101 7.26 -4.32 19.99
CA LEU A 101 7.27 -4.42 21.45
C LEU A 101 7.81 -3.13 22.09
N ASP A 102 8.86 -2.55 21.53
CA ASP A 102 9.41 -1.27 22.00
C ASP A 102 8.35 -0.16 21.87
N GLU A 103 7.65 -0.07 20.72
CA GLU A 103 6.52 0.84 20.52
C GLU A 103 5.37 0.59 21.52
N ALA A 104 5.09 -0.68 21.86
CA ALA A 104 4.10 -0.99 22.88
C ALA A 104 4.54 -0.47 24.26
N TRP A 105 5.82 -0.60 24.60
CA TRP A 105 6.35 -0.09 25.88
C TRP A 105 6.39 1.44 25.93
N GLU A 106 6.59 2.15 24.83
CA GLU A 106 6.48 3.61 24.77
C GLU A 106 5.06 4.10 25.13
N ASN A 107 4.04 3.28 24.85
CA ASN A 107 2.65 3.57 25.21
C ASN A 107 2.27 3.10 26.63
N TYR A 108 3.24 2.68 27.45
CA TYR A 108 3.01 2.29 28.84
C TYR A 108 2.83 3.52 29.74
N GLU A 109 1.61 3.71 30.23
CA GLU A 109 1.29 4.70 31.25
C GLU A 109 1.48 4.08 32.65
N TRP A 110 2.17 4.77 33.55
CA TRP A 110 2.56 4.30 34.89
C TRP A 110 1.39 3.98 35.85
N ASP A 111 0.16 4.01 35.38
CA ASP A 111 -1.06 3.81 36.17
C ASP A 111 -1.54 2.35 36.29
N THR A 112 -0.70 1.35 35.99
CA THR A 112 -1.06 -0.07 35.98
C THR A 112 -2.06 -0.47 34.86
N SER A 113 -2.14 0.29 33.80
CA SER A 113 -2.94 -0.07 32.63
C SER A 113 -2.28 -1.21 31.85
N THR A 114 -3.04 -2.28 31.59
CA THR A 114 -2.59 -3.39 30.74
C THR A 114 -3.03 -3.22 29.28
N LYS A 115 -3.51 -2.04 28.90
CA LYS A 115 -4.05 -1.75 27.56
C LYS A 115 -2.99 -1.92 26.47
N PHE A 116 -1.78 -1.38 26.69
CA PHE A 116 -0.67 -1.43 25.74
C PHE A 116 -0.31 -2.88 25.34
N MET A 117 -0.14 -3.75 26.31
CA MET A 117 0.18 -5.16 26.08
C MET A 117 -0.98 -5.93 25.43
N ASN A 118 -2.24 -5.62 25.80
CA ASN A 118 -3.40 -6.24 25.18
C ASN A 118 -3.54 -5.80 23.72
N THR A 119 -3.26 -4.54 23.39
CA THR A 119 -3.22 -4.02 22.03
C THR A 119 -2.19 -4.78 21.20
N TRP A 120 -0.96 -4.93 21.71
CA TRP A 120 0.07 -5.71 21.03
C TRP A 120 -0.38 -7.17 20.81
N ARG A 121 -0.91 -7.81 21.86
CA ARG A 121 -1.44 -9.19 21.78
C ARG A 121 -2.46 -9.33 20.65
N ASP A 122 -3.43 -8.43 20.60
CA ASP A 122 -4.55 -8.52 19.64
C ASP A 122 -4.11 -8.25 18.20
N ILE A 123 -3.01 -7.52 18.01
CA ILE A 123 -2.38 -7.32 16.70
C ILE A 123 -1.65 -8.57 16.24
N TRP A 124 -0.79 -9.15 17.07
CA TRP A 124 0.21 -10.13 16.68
C TRP A 124 -0.16 -11.58 16.97
N THR A 125 -1.09 -11.84 17.91
CA THR A 125 -1.42 -13.20 18.34
C THR A 125 -2.88 -13.55 18.17
N GLN A 126 -3.17 -14.87 18.08
CA GLN A 126 -4.51 -15.44 18.04
C GLN A 126 -4.57 -16.72 18.88
N LYS A 127 -5.77 -17.21 19.19
CA LYS A 127 -5.96 -18.55 19.75
C LYS A 127 -6.24 -19.55 18.63
N ASN A 128 -5.53 -20.67 18.63
CA ASN A 128 -5.76 -21.77 17.72
C ASN A 128 -6.98 -22.64 18.16
N TYR A 129 -7.28 -23.70 17.40
CA TYR A 129 -8.39 -24.61 17.67
C TYR A 129 -8.27 -25.37 19.00
N LYS A 130 -7.08 -25.44 19.62
CA LYS A 130 -6.83 -25.98 20.95
C LYS A 130 -6.94 -24.94 22.05
N ASN A 131 -7.36 -23.70 21.73
CA ASN A 131 -7.40 -22.55 22.63
C ASN A 131 -6.02 -22.14 23.16
N ILE A 132 -4.92 -22.54 22.47
CA ILE A 132 -3.56 -22.14 22.75
C ILE A 132 -3.26 -20.88 21.94
N ARG A 133 -2.61 -19.90 22.56
CA ARG A 133 -2.23 -18.67 21.89
C ARG A 133 -0.97 -18.89 21.05
N GLU A 134 -1.03 -18.42 19.83
CA GLU A 134 0.04 -18.52 18.83
C GLU A 134 0.18 -17.22 18.03
N PHE A 135 1.27 -17.07 17.32
CA PHE A 135 1.46 -15.97 16.38
C PHE A 135 0.48 -16.07 15.21
N LYS A 136 -0.15 -14.95 14.83
CA LYS A 136 -1.24 -14.94 13.83
C LYS A 136 -0.85 -15.52 12.48
N GLU A 137 0.37 -15.26 12.03
CA GLU A 137 0.83 -15.75 10.73
C GLU A 137 0.99 -17.26 10.69
N THR A 138 1.07 -17.95 11.84
CA THR A 138 1.14 -19.43 11.92
C THR A 138 0.05 -20.10 11.08
N SER A 139 -1.17 -19.59 11.15
CA SER A 139 -2.31 -20.16 10.41
C SER A 139 -2.29 -19.91 8.91
N LYS A 140 -1.41 -19.02 8.43
CA LYS A 140 -1.30 -18.64 7.02
C LYS A 140 -0.10 -19.25 6.31
N ILE A 141 0.89 -19.74 7.07
CA ILE A 141 2.17 -20.25 6.54
C ILE A 141 1.97 -21.29 5.44
N ASP A 142 1.12 -22.30 5.65
CA ASP A 142 0.91 -23.35 4.66
C ASP A 142 0.37 -22.79 3.34
N LYS A 143 -0.50 -21.79 3.41
CA LYS A 143 -1.04 -21.11 2.22
C LYS A 143 0.04 -20.26 1.53
N GLN A 144 0.91 -19.63 2.29
CA GLN A 144 2.02 -18.83 1.76
C GLN A 144 3.06 -19.73 1.09
N ILE A 145 3.39 -20.88 1.67
CA ILE A 145 4.28 -21.88 1.07
C ILE A 145 3.68 -22.44 -0.23
N ALA A 146 2.37 -22.74 -0.22
CA ALA A 146 1.69 -23.18 -1.44
C ALA A 146 1.71 -22.08 -2.52
N LEU A 147 1.51 -20.81 -2.15
CA LEU A 147 1.60 -19.66 -3.05
C LEU A 147 3.01 -19.53 -3.64
N ALA A 148 4.06 -19.71 -2.85
CA ALA A 148 5.45 -19.68 -3.33
C ALA A 148 5.71 -20.73 -4.40
N GLY A 149 5.24 -21.97 -4.18
CA GLY A 149 5.33 -23.03 -5.17
C GLY A 149 4.55 -22.76 -6.47
N ILE A 150 3.38 -22.14 -6.35
CA ILE A 150 2.57 -21.73 -7.52
C ILE A 150 3.27 -20.58 -8.25
N PHE A 151 3.83 -19.62 -7.54
CA PHE A 151 4.54 -18.48 -8.12
C PHE A 151 5.77 -18.93 -8.90
N ASP A 152 6.59 -19.81 -8.34
CA ASP A 152 7.75 -20.37 -9.04
C ASP A 152 7.34 -21.10 -10.33
N LYS A 153 6.28 -21.92 -10.25
CA LYS A 153 5.76 -22.65 -11.40
C LYS A 153 5.18 -21.71 -12.47
N TYR A 154 4.49 -20.64 -12.04
CA TYR A 154 3.96 -19.61 -12.93
C TYR A 154 5.09 -18.92 -13.71
N GLN A 155 6.16 -18.49 -13.03
CA GLN A 155 7.32 -17.86 -13.67
C GLN A 155 8.06 -18.83 -14.62
N THR A 156 8.21 -20.10 -14.22
CA THR A 156 8.82 -21.14 -15.08
C THR A 156 8.04 -21.31 -16.38
N ILE A 157 6.70 -21.43 -16.30
CA ILE A 157 5.83 -21.56 -17.49
C ILE A 157 5.91 -20.32 -18.39
N LEU A 158 5.93 -19.12 -17.82
CA LEU A 158 6.08 -17.89 -18.60
C LEU A 158 7.41 -17.88 -19.35
N LYS A 159 8.52 -18.20 -18.66
CA LYS A 159 9.86 -18.29 -19.28
C LYS A 159 9.95 -19.34 -20.38
N GLU A 160 9.41 -20.51 -20.17
CA GLU A 160 9.36 -21.59 -21.20
C GLU A 160 8.60 -21.16 -22.46
N LYS A 161 7.57 -20.32 -22.29
CA LYS A 161 6.74 -19.80 -23.40
C LYS A 161 7.23 -18.47 -23.99
N TRP A 162 8.35 -17.93 -23.49
CA TRP A 162 8.86 -16.62 -23.87
C TRP A 162 7.84 -15.48 -23.63
N LEU A 163 7.07 -15.60 -22.56
CA LEU A 163 6.08 -14.62 -22.13
C LEU A 163 6.54 -13.91 -20.87
N ILE A 164 6.14 -12.64 -20.74
CA ILE A 164 6.33 -11.82 -19.54
C ILE A 164 5.05 -11.09 -19.25
N ASP A 165 4.74 -10.81 -17.99
CA ASP A 165 3.71 -9.86 -17.60
C ASP A 165 4.31 -8.46 -17.33
N PHE A 166 3.45 -7.44 -17.15
CA PHE A 166 3.92 -6.07 -16.92
C PHE A 166 4.80 -5.92 -15.68
N SER A 167 4.54 -6.69 -14.63
CA SER A 167 5.35 -6.64 -13.42
C SER A 167 6.72 -7.30 -13.64
N ASP A 168 6.80 -8.31 -14.50
CA ASP A 168 8.07 -8.96 -14.86
C ASP A 168 9.02 -8.00 -15.57
N MET A 169 8.50 -7.06 -16.37
CA MET A 169 9.35 -6.08 -17.06
C MET A 169 10.21 -5.29 -16.08
N ILE A 170 9.63 -4.88 -14.95
CA ILE A 170 10.34 -4.14 -13.91
C ILE A 170 11.31 -5.07 -13.16
N LEU A 171 10.89 -6.28 -12.80
CA LEU A 171 11.73 -7.24 -12.08
C LEU A 171 12.94 -7.70 -12.88
N GLU A 172 12.77 -8.00 -14.16
CA GLU A 172 13.87 -8.39 -15.03
C GLU A 172 14.85 -7.22 -15.25
N ALA A 173 14.35 -5.97 -15.36
CA ALA A 173 15.19 -4.78 -15.41
C ALA A 173 16.01 -4.61 -14.12
N ILE A 174 15.40 -4.78 -12.96
CA ILE A 174 16.08 -4.75 -11.67
C ILE A 174 17.17 -5.83 -11.62
N THR A 175 16.81 -7.06 -11.95
CA THR A 175 17.73 -8.20 -11.95
C THR A 175 18.93 -7.95 -12.86
N LEU A 176 18.69 -7.42 -14.06
CA LEU A 176 19.74 -7.10 -15.02
C LEU A 176 20.70 -6.03 -14.48
N ILE A 177 20.17 -4.96 -13.90
CA ILE A 177 20.98 -3.87 -13.36
C ILE A 177 21.79 -4.32 -12.15
N GLU A 178 21.20 -5.12 -11.27
CA GLU A 178 21.86 -5.63 -10.06
C GLU A 178 22.94 -6.69 -10.38
N SER A 179 22.75 -7.46 -11.45
CA SER A 179 23.68 -8.51 -11.83
C SER A 179 24.77 -8.05 -12.81
N ASN A 180 24.62 -6.88 -13.43
CA ASN A 180 25.53 -6.40 -14.48
C ASN A 180 25.98 -4.96 -14.26
N GLU A 181 27.18 -4.80 -13.71
CA GLU A 181 27.76 -3.50 -13.39
C GLU A 181 27.95 -2.62 -14.64
N VAL A 182 28.24 -3.20 -15.81
CA VAL A 182 28.39 -2.43 -17.06
C VAL A 182 27.06 -1.79 -17.46
N VAL A 183 25.96 -2.56 -17.37
CA VAL A 183 24.63 -2.03 -17.66
C VAL A 183 24.26 -0.92 -16.67
N LYS A 184 24.53 -1.14 -15.39
CA LYS A 184 24.26 -0.16 -14.32
C LYS A 184 24.99 1.16 -14.57
N LEU A 185 26.31 1.09 -14.85
CA LEU A 185 27.12 2.26 -15.16
C LEU A 185 26.63 2.98 -16.43
N SER A 186 26.33 2.23 -17.50
CA SER A 186 25.82 2.81 -18.75
C SER A 186 24.49 3.52 -18.55
N LEU A 187 23.57 2.96 -17.75
CA LEU A 187 22.31 3.64 -17.44
C LEU A 187 22.50 4.90 -16.63
N ALA A 188 23.42 4.91 -15.66
CA ALA A 188 23.74 6.09 -14.88
C ALA A 188 24.40 7.20 -15.73
N GLU A 189 25.19 6.85 -16.76
CA GLU A 189 25.72 7.81 -17.73
C GLU A 189 24.62 8.40 -18.63
N ILE A 190 23.68 7.56 -19.08
CA ILE A 190 22.58 8.00 -19.96
C ILE A 190 21.58 8.85 -19.18
N TYR A 191 21.16 8.39 -18.02
CA TYR A 191 20.14 9.04 -17.18
C TYR A 191 20.76 9.88 -16.07
N GLN A 192 21.35 11.00 -16.44
CA GLN A 192 21.98 11.95 -15.49
C GLN A 192 20.96 12.73 -14.66
N PHE A 193 19.71 12.81 -15.10
CA PHE A 193 18.60 13.45 -14.41
C PHE A 193 17.41 12.50 -14.43
N ILE A 194 16.87 12.19 -13.26
CA ILE A 194 15.67 11.35 -13.13
C ILE A 194 14.54 12.19 -12.55
N MET A 195 13.43 12.27 -13.27
CA MET A 195 12.23 12.97 -12.85
C MET A 195 11.11 11.95 -12.68
N ILE A 196 10.48 11.97 -11.52
CA ILE A 196 9.40 11.04 -11.14
C ILE A 196 8.13 11.84 -10.97
N ASP A 197 7.13 11.56 -11.80
CA ASP A 197 5.79 12.12 -11.67
C ASP A 197 4.86 11.17 -10.92
N GLU A 198 3.78 11.70 -10.33
CA GLU A 198 2.82 10.95 -9.51
C GLU A 198 3.51 10.05 -8.46
N PHE A 199 4.48 10.62 -7.77
CA PHE A 199 5.37 9.88 -6.87
C PHE A 199 4.62 9.11 -5.78
N GLN A 200 3.45 9.59 -5.33
CA GLN A 200 2.59 8.92 -4.35
C GLN A 200 2.05 7.57 -4.82
N ASP A 201 2.03 7.31 -6.14
CA ASP A 201 1.54 6.06 -6.73
C ASP A 201 2.66 5.07 -7.06
N THR A 202 3.92 5.41 -6.76
CA THR A 202 5.07 4.52 -6.97
C THR A 202 5.04 3.32 -6.03
N ASN A 203 5.41 2.17 -6.55
CA ASN A 203 5.59 0.95 -5.76
C ASN A 203 7.07 0.66 -5.46
N GLU A 204 7.32 -0.28 -4.57
CA GLU A 204 8.67 -0.63 -4.10
C GLU A 204 9.59 -1.11 -5.24
N ALA A 205 9.08 -1.89 -6.19
CA ALA A 205 9.87 -2.36 -7.32
C ALA A 205 10.32 -1.19 -8.22
N GLN A 206 9.43 -0.22 -8.47
CA GLN A 206 9.77 0.99 -9.23
C GLN A 206 10.82 1.81 -8.51
N MET A 207 10.68 2.00 -7.20
CA MET A 207 11.68 2.72 -6.41
C MET A 207 13.03 2.00 -6.38
N ARG A 208 13.03 0.66 -6.25
CA ARG A 208 14.25 -0.14 -6.32
C ARG A 208 14.96 0.00 -7.67
N LEU A 209 14.22 0.01 -8.76
CA LEU A 209 14.77 0.25 -10.11
C LEU A 209 15.48 1.60 -10.18
N ILE A 210 14.81 2.66 -9.73
CA ILE A 210 15.34 4.03 -9.73
C ILE A 210 16.56 4.13 -8.83
N ASN A 211 16.49 3.62 -7.61
CA ASN A 211 17.58 3.66 -6.64
C ASN A 211 18.82 2.90 -7.13
N ASN A 212 18.66 1.80 -7.87
CA ASN A 212 19.77 1.08 -8.48
C ASN A 212 20.53 1.92 -9.52
N ILE A 213 19.82 2.76 -10.29
CA ILE A 213 20.46 3.67 -11.26
C ILE A 213 21.15 4.84 -10.51
N LEU A 214 20.50 5.41 -9.51
CA LEU A 214 21.01 6.51 -8.71
C LEU A 214 22.20 6.12 -7.83
N ALA A 215 22.30 4.86 -7.42
CA ALA A 215 23.36 4.33 -6.55
C ALA A 215 24.79 4.44 -7.13
N VAL A 216 24.92 4.71 -8.42
CA VAL A 216 26.21 4.96 -9.07
C VAL A 216 26.73 6.36 -8.72
N ASN A 217 25.84 7.33 -8.53
CA ASN A 217 26.20 8.72 -8.24
C ASN A 217 25.65 9.11 -6.85
N THR A 218 26.21 8.48 -5.81
CA THR A 218 25.73 8.60 -4.43
C THR A 218 25.98 9.96 -3.80
N GLU A 219 27.02 10.71 -4.26
CA GLU A 219 27.39 11.99 -3.65
C GLU A 219 26.43 13.13 -4.06
N ASN A 220 25.90 13.10 -5.28
CA ASN A 220 24.98 14.13 -5.81
C ASN A 220 23.97 13.51 -6.81
N PRO A 221 23.01 12.72 -6.36
CA PRO A 221 22.01 12.16 -7.26
C PRO A 221 21.06 13.26 -7.76
N ASN A 222 20.98 13.43 -9.07
CA ASN A 222 20.04 14.36 -9.70
C ASN A 222 18.66 13.72 -9.83
N VAL A 223 17.89 13.73 -8.77
CA VAL A 223 16.53 13.18 -8.74
C VAL A 223 15.53 14.26 -8.35
N PHE A 224 14.41 14.29 -9.05
CA PHE A 224 13.30 15.20 -8.80
C PHE A 224 12.01 14.40 -8.77
N ALA A 225 11.27 14.48 -7.66
CA ALA A 225 10.01 13.79 -7.49
C ALA A 225 8.86 14.79 -7.32
N VAL A 226 7.78 14.59 -8.05
CA VAL A 226 6.53 15.37 -7.95
C VAL A 226 5.41 14.45 -7.57
N GLY A 227 4.61 14.85 -6.60
CA GLY A 227 3.47 14.06 -6.17
C GLY A 227 2.55 14.83 -5.24
N ASP A 228 1.41 14.22 -4.95
CA ASP A 228 0.41 14.74 -4.02
C ASP A 228 -0.12 13.59 -3.16
N ASP A 229 0.27 13.57 -1.90
CA ASP A 229 -0.14 12.55 -0.93
C ASP A 229 -1.67 12.52 -0.71
N ASP A 230 -2.36 13.66 -0.92
CA ASP A 230 -3.82 13.75 -0.88
C ASP A 230 -4.48 12.99 -2.04
N GLN A 231 -3.76 12.72 -3.13
CA GLN A 231 -4.21 11.95 -4.28
C GLN A 231 -3.81 10.47 -4.25
N SER A 232 -3.19 10.00 -3.19
CA SER A 232 -2.78 8.59 -3.04
C SER A 232 -4.00 7.67 -2.85
N ILE A 233 -4.73 7.40 -3.94
CA ILE A 233 -5.93 6.54 -3.97
C ILE A 233 -5.60 5.08 -4.30
N TYR A 234 -4.36 4.78 -4.69
CA TYR A 234 -3.89 3.46 -5.09
C TYR A 234 -3.20 2.67 -3.96
N LYS A 235 -3.44 3.02 -2.69
CA LYS A 235 -2.93 2.25 -1.53
C LYS A 235 -3.26 0.75 -1.62
N PHE A 236 -4.42 0.40 -2.18
CA PHE A 236 -4.82 -0.99 -2.44
C PHE A 236 -3.99 -1.68 -3.53
N GLN A 237 -3.26 -0.92 -4.36
CA GLN A 237 -2.29 -1.44 -5.35
C GLN A 237 -0.84 -1.38 -4.83
N TRP A 238 -0.67 -1.26 -3.50
CA TRP A 238 0.64 -1.19 -2.83
C TRP A 238 1.45 0.07 -3.16
N ALA A 239 0.79 1.15 -3.58
CA ALA A 239 1.38 2.48 -3.52
C ALA A 239 1.73 2.78 -2.05
N ASN A 240 2.98 3.09 -1.80
CA ASN A 240 3.50 3.19 -0.45
C ASN A 240 3.77 4.65 -0.10
N THR A 241 2.93 5.24 0.75
CA THR A 241 3.18 6.59 1.29
C THR A 241 4.50 6.67 2.09
N LYS A 242 5.03 5.52 2.51
CA LYS A 242 6.36 5.40 3.09
C LYS A 242 7.45 5.85 2.10
N ASN A 243 7.25 5.66 0.78
CA ASN A 243 8.22 6.05 -0.23
C ASN A 243 8.58 7.55 -0.16
N ILE A 244 7.62 8.42 0.20
CA ILE A 244 7.86 9.86 0.35
C ILE A 244 8.78 10.14 1.55
N ARG A 245 8.58 9.44 2.66
CA ARG A 245 9.46 9.55 3.83
C ARG A 245 10.83 8.98 3.52
N ASP A 246 10.88 7.77 2.99
CA ASP A 246 12.11 7.06 2.69
C ASP A 246 12.96 7.85 1.66
N PHE A 247 12.31 8.55 0.72
CA PHE A 247 13.00 9.46 -0.21
C PHE A 247 13.70 10.61 0.53
N HIS A 248 13.00 11.27 1.44
CA HIS A 248 13.58 12.35 2.24
C HIS A 248 14.70 11.83 3.16
N ASP A 249 14.52 10.67 3.77
CA ASP A 249 15.50 10.09 4.69
C ASP A 249 16.74 9.55 3.95
N THR A 250 16.56 9.09 2.73
CA THR A 250 17.64 8.62 1.86
C THR A 250 18.47 9.77 1.29
N TYR A 251 17.81 10.85 0.88
CA TYR A 251 18.44 12.02 0.27
C TYR A 251 18.37 13.20 1.23
N THR A 252 19.33 13.27 2.17
CA THR A 252 19.34 14.22 3.29
C THR A 252 19.34 15.70 2.90
N ASP A 253 19.84 16.01 1.69
CA ASP A 253 19.86 17.38 1.14
C ASP A 253 18.62 17.71 0.29
N THR A 254 17.56 16.90 0.42
CA THR A 254 16.33 17.10 -0.34
C THR A 254 15.70 18.45 -0.03
N LYS A 255 15.48 19.26 -1.08
CA LYS A 255 14.73 20.51 -0.99
C LYS A 255 13.24 20.25 -1.25
N LEU A 256 12.42 20.40 -0.22
CA LEU A 256 10.98 20.34 -0.37
C LEU A 256 10.42 21.66 -0.90
N ILE A 257 9.62 21.59 -1.97
CA ILE A 257 8.91 22.73 -2.54
C ILE A 257 7.42 22.42 -2.53
N ILE A 258 6.64 23.27 -1.84
CA ILE A 258 5.18 23.11 -1.75
C ILE A 258 4.53 23.98 -2.82
N LEU A 259 3.72 23.35 -3.69
CA LEU A 259 2.94 24.06 -4.71
C LEU A 259 1.58 24.44 -4.11
N GLU A 260 1.39 25.70 -3.76
CA GLU A 260 0.18 26.20 -3.10
C GLU A 260 -0.88 26.69 -4.08
N LYS A 261 -0.49 27.13 -5.28
CA LYS A 261 -1.41 27.71 -6.28
C LYS A 261 -2.06 26.64 -7.17
N ASN A 262 -3.36 26.55 -7.13
CA ASN A 262 -4.14 25.67 -8.01
C ASN A 262 -4.71 26.45 -9.19
N TYR A 263 -4.21 26.13 -10.40
CA TYR A 263 -4.62 26.76 -11.66
C TYR A 263 -5.74 25.98 -12.38
N ARG A 264 -6.11 24.80 -11.91
CA ARG A 264 -7.08 23.88 -12.54
C ARG A 264 -8.48 24.16 -12.04
N SER A 265 -8.69 24.15 -10.75
CA SER A 265 -9.99 24.10 -10.11
C SER A 265 -10.37 25.46 -9.51
N LYS A 266 -11.68 25.70 -9.43
CA LYS A 266 -12.26 26.87 -8.76
C LYS A 266 -12.28 26.66 -7.24
N GLU A 267 -12.40 27.75 -6.49
CA GLU A 267 -12.29 27.76 -5.03
C GLU A 267 -13.29 26.82 -4.33
N GLU A 268 -14.53 26.78 -4.81
CA GLU A 268 -15.59 25.94 -4.23
C GLU A 268 -15.26 24.44 -4.33
N ILE A 269 -14.65 24.03 -5.46
CA ILE A 269 -14.23 22.63 -5.68
C ILE A 269 -13.07 22.28 -4.75
N ILE A 270 -12.07 23.16 -4.64
CA ILE A 270 -10.92 22.97 -3.76
C ILE A 270 -11.38 22.90 -2.30
N GLY A 271 -12.29 23.78 -1.89
CA GLY A 271 -12.83 23.82 -0.52
C GLY A 271 -13.53 22.52 -0.12
N ILE A 272 -14.36 21.97 -0.99
CA ILE A 272 -15.06 20.70 -0.74
C ILE A 272 -14.08 19.52 -0.73
N SER A 273 -13.17 19.45 -1.70
CA SER A 273 -12.14 18.39 -1.76
C SER A 273 -11.34 18.33 -0.46
N ARG A 274 -10.89 19.48 0.05
CA ARG A 274 -10.17 19.57 1.33
C ARG A 274 -10.99 19.11 2.53
N THR A 275 -12.30 19.38 2.52
CA THR A 275 -13.19 18.95 3.60
C THR A 275 -13.34 17.43 3.61
N VAL A 276 -13.47 16.80 2.45
CA VAL A 276 -13.54 15.34 2.30
C VAL A 276 -12.24 14.70 2.77
N ILE A 277 -11.09 15.20 2.29
CA ILE A 277 -9.77 14.65 2.65
C ILE A 277 -9.52 14.75 4.16
N LYS A 278 -9.79 15.90 4.77
CA LYS A 278 -9.60 16.09 6.22
C LYS A 278 -10.42 15.12 7.09
N SER A 279 -11.60 14.70 6.62
CA SER A 279 -12.43 13.74 7.36
C SER A 279 -11.89 12.30 7.35
N GLU A 280 -11.03 11.97 6.37
CA GLU A 280 -10.50 10.62 6.15
C GLU A 280 -9.05 10.43 6.65
N MET A 281 -8.31 11.53 6.87
CA MET A 281 -6.86 11.53 7.06
C MET A 281 -6.47 11.85 8.51
N ASN A 282 -6.65 10.89 9.42
CA ASN A 282 -6.10 11.08 10.78
C ASN A 282 -4.60 10.72 10.92
N ASP A 283 -3.95 10.07 9.96
CA ASP A 283 -2.62 9.47 10.20
C ASP A 283 -1.46 9.91 9.27
N ILE A 284 -1.71 10.55 8.12
CA ILE A 284 -0.63 10.82 7.14
C ILE A 284 0.06 12.18 7.34
N TRP A 285 -0.62 13.16 7.93
CA TRP A 285 -0.09 14.51 8.19
C TRP A 285 1.09 14.56 9.17
N ASN A 286 1.37 13.45 9.87
CA ASN A 286 2.48 13.38 10.83
C ASN A 286 3.86 13.22 10.17
N ILE A 287 3.94 12.98 8.86
CA ILE A 287 5.21 12.78 8.16
C ILE A 287 5.96 14.11 7.99
N PHE A 288 5.21 15.19 7.67
CA PHE A 288 5.76 16.53 7.52
C PHE A 288 4.93 17.53 8.33
N ILE A 289 5.02 17.47 9.66
CA ILE A 289 4.29 18.31 10.61
C ILE A 289 4.42 19.82 10.30
N TRP A 290 5.51 20.21 9.62
CA TRP A 290 5.81 21.59 9.23
C TRP A 290 5.31 21.98 7.83
N ALA A 291 4.87 21.03 7.01
CA ALA A 291 4.39 21.27 5.65
C ALA A 291 2.87 21.51 5.64
N VAL A 292 2.44 22.69 6.06
CA VAL A 292 1.02 23.07 5.98
C VAL A 292 0.69 23.44 4.54
N LYS A 293 -0.01 22.56 3.82
CA LYS A 293 -0.53 22.84 2.47
C LYS A 293 -1.65 23.88 2.56
N LYS A 294 -1.43 25.07 2.01
CA LYS A 294 -2.45 26.09 1.80
C LYS A 294 -2.71 26.21 0.30
N PHE A 295 -3.76 25.55 -0.17
CA PHE A 295 -4.13 25.69 -1.57
C PHE A 295 -4.92 26.97 -1.80
N GLU A 296 -4.46 27.77 -2.76
CA GLU A 296 -5.09 28.98 -3.24
C GLU A 296 -5.58 28.76 -4.68
N ALA A 297 -6.87 28.99 -4.90
CA ALA A 297 -7.43 28.95 -6.26
C ALA A 297 -7.00 30.20 -7.02
N VAL A 298 -6.32 30.02 -8.15
CA VAL A 298 -6.02 31.13 -9.06
C VAL A 298 -7.24 31.46 -9.94
N ARG A 299 -8.06 30.44 -10.24
CA ARG A 299 -9.34 30.65 -10.90
C ARG A 299 -10.36 31.17 -9.88
N THR A 300 -10.93 32.31 -10.18
CA THR A 300 -11.94 32.97 -9.35
C THR A 300 -13.22 32.13 -9.18
N THR A 301 -14.09 32.57 -8.27
CA THR A 301 -15.39 32.00 -7.91
C THR A 301 -16.30 31.64 -9.11
N GLY A 302 -17.27 30.79 -8.90
CA GLY A 302 -18.27 30.36 -9.91
C GLY A 302 -18.23 28.86 -10.22
N GLY A 303 -17.57 28.05 -9.39
CA GLY A 303 -17.75 26.60 -9.34
C GLY A 303 -19.02 26.26 -8.58
N SER A 304 -19.70 25.19 -8.97
CA SER A 304 -20.80 24.64 -8.18
C SER A 304 -20.55 23.17 -7.90
N VAL A 305 -20.88 22.73 -6.70
CA VAL A 305 -20.85 21.33 -6.31
C VAL A 305 -22.21 20.97 -5.74
N SER A 306 -22.84 19.96 -6.30
CA SER A 306 -24.13 19.45 -5.83
C SER A 306 -24.02 17.99 -5.42
N LYS A 307 -24.82 17.59 -4.42
CA LYS A 307 -24.95 16.21 -3.98
C LYS A 307 -26.40 15.78 -4.16
N ASN A 308 -26.62 14.77 -5.00
CA ASN A 308 -27.94 14.18 -5.19
C ASN A 308 -27.96 12.77 -4.60
N ILE A 309 -29.09 12.39 -3.99
CA ILE A 309 -29.27 11.07 -3.37
C ILE A 309 -30.48 10.42 -4.02
N PHE A 310 -30.32 9.22 -4.52
CA PHE A 310 -31.34 8.46 -5.22
C PHE A 310 -31.74 7.22 -4.41
N LYS A 311 -32.93 6.69 -4.65
CA LYS A 311 -33.43 5.49 -3.97
C LYS A 311 -32.77 4.19 -4.48
N ASN A 312 -32.34 4.20 -5.73
CA ASN A 312 -31.70 3.07 -6.40
C ASN A 312 -30.81 3.53 -7.56
N GLU A 313 -29.97 2.62 -8.06
CA GLU A 313 -29.01 2.84 -9.14
C GLU A 313 -29.69 3.26 -10.47
N LEU A 314 -30.88 2.73 -10.75
CA LEU A 314 -31.58 3.07 -12.00
C LEU A 314 -32.09 4.52 -12.01
N GLU A 315 -32.61 5.02 -10.88
CA GLU A 315 -33.00 6.42 -10.75
C GLU A 315 -31.79 7.36 -10.87
N GLU A 316 -30.65 6.96 -10.27
CA GLU A 316 -29.38 7.70 -10.39
C GLU A 316 -28.94 7.79 -11.85
N ILE A 317 -28.91 6.67 -12.58
CA ILE A 317 -28.50 6.61 -13.99
C ILE A 317 -29.45 7.43 -14.86
N SER A 318 -30.77 7.30 -14.65
CA SER A 318 -31.75 8.08 -15.40
C SER A 318 -31.53 9.57 -15.25
N TRP A 319 -31.32 10.02 -13.99
CA TRP A 319 -31.07 11.41 -13.69
C TRP A 319 -29.78 11.93 -14.34
N ILE A 320 -28.69 11.16 -14.29
CA ILE A 320 -27.41 11.51 -14.94
C ILE A 320 -27.59 11.70 -16.45
N VAL A 321 -28.28 10.76 -17.08
CA VAL A 321 -28.52 10.80 -18.54
C VAL A 321 -29.41 12.01 -18.93
N ASP A 322 -30.43 12.31 -18.15
CA ASP A 322 -31.32 13.46 -18.39
C ASP A 322 -30.59 14.78 -18.13
N ASP A 323 -29.79 14.90 -17.10
CA ASP A 323 -28.98 16.08 -16.76
C ASP A 323 -27.99 16.40 -17.89
N ILE A 324 -27.28 15.37 -18.38
CA ILE A 324 -26.35 15.52 -19.51
C ILE A 324 -27.07 15.93 -20.77
N ALA A 325 -28.20 15.28 -21.11
CA ALA A 325 -28.98 15.63 -22.29
C ALA A 325 -29.45 17.08 -22.22
N TRP A 326 -29.90 17.54 -21.03
CA TRP A 326 -30.30 18.93 -20.83
C TRP A 326 -29.14 19.90 -21.00
N LYS A 327 -27.96 19.61 -20.45
CA LYS A 327 -26.76 20.44 -20.59
C LYS A 327 -26.32 20.59 -22.06
N ILE A 328 -26.38 19.50 -22.86
CA ILE A 328 -26.05 19.54 -24.25
C ILE A 328 -27.06 20.42 -25.03
N VAL A 329 -28.37 20.33 -24.73
CA VAL A 329 -29.38 21.21 -25.30
C VAL A 329 -29.16 22.67 -24.91
N ALA A 330 -28.63 22.91 -23.69
CA ALA A 330 -28.25 24.24 -23.21
C ALA A 330 -26.89 24.73 -23.75
N TRP A 331 -26.37 24.08 -24.80
CA TRP A 331 -25.12 24.44 -25.50
C TRP A 331 -23.82 24.22 -24.71
N GLU A 332 -23.82 23.38 -23.68
CA GLU A 332 -22.56 22.92 -23.09
C GLU A 332 -21.84 21.97 -24.07
N ASN A 333 -20.51 22.10 -24.15
CA ASN A 333 -19.72 21.25 -25.03
C ASN A 333 -19.62 19.84 -24.43
N PRO A 334 -20.08 18.78 -25.13
CA PRO A 334 -19.99 17.40 -24.62
C PRO A 334 -18.58 16.96 -24.24
N ASN A 335 -17.55 17.50 -24.87
CA ASN A 335 -16.16 17.17 -24.56
C ASN A 335 -15.67 17.70 -23.18
N ASP A 336 -16.43 18.62 -22.59
CA ASP A 336 -16.14 19.17 -21.27
C ASP A 336 -16.88 18.42 -20.14
N ILE A 337 -17.67 17.40 -20.49
CA ILE A 337 -18.44 16.59 -19.55
C ILE A 337 -17.73 15.24 -19.33
N ALA A 338 -17.41 14.92 -18.10
CA ALA A 338 -16.85 13.64 -17.73
C ALA A 338 -17.72 12.93 -16.67
N ILE A 339 -17.88 11.61 -16.83
CA ILE A 339 -18.60 10.75 -15.88
C ILE A 339 -17.59 9.81 -15.26
N ILE A 340 -17.46 9.85 -13.94
CA ILE A 340 -16.55 8.99 -13.20
C ILE A 340 -17.38 8.08 -12.29
N THR A 341 -17.14 6.77 -12.36
CA THR A 341 -17.85 5.77 -11.55
C THR A 341 -16.85 4.83 -10.89
N LYS A 342 -17.27 4.24 -9.77
CA LYS A 342 -16.46 3.23 -9.07
C LYS A 342 -16.39 1.89 -9.82
N LYS A 343 -17.39 1.58 -10.65
CA LYS A 343 -17.50 0.28 -11.34
C LYS A 343 -17.71 0.48 -12.85
N ASN A 344 -16.92 -0.19 -13.66
CA ASN A 344 -17.05 -0.16 -15.12
C ASN A 344 -18.45 -0.56 -15.61
N LYS A 345 -19.09 -1.53 -14.95
CA LYS A 345 -20.46 -1.97 -15.29
C LYS A 345 -21.50 -0.83 -15.21
N THR A 346 -21.39 0.05 -14.21
CA THR A 346 -22.29 1.23 -14.11
C THR A 346 -22.01 2.20 -15.23
N LEU A 347 -20.73 2.39 -15.59
CA LEU A 347 -20.33 3.26 -16.70
C LEU A 347 -20.87 2.75 -18.05
N GLU A 348 -20.79 1.45 -18.31
CA GLU A 348 -21.35 0.81 -19.52
C GLU A 348 -22.87 1.02 -19.64
N LEU A 349 -23.57 0.94 -18.52
CA LEU A 349 -25.03 1.15 -18.51
C LEU A 349 -25.39 2.61 -18.78
N ILE A 350 -24.68 3.56 -18.19
CA ILE A 350 -24.85 5.00 -18.48
C ILE A 350 -24.56 5.28 -19.96
N ALA A 351 -23.45 4.75 -20.48
CA ALA A 351 -23.08 4.92 -21.88
C ALA A 351 -24.14 4.41 -22.84
N LYS A 352 -24.70 3.22 -22.54
CA LYS A 352 -25.80 2.66 -23.33
C LYS A 352 -27.01 3.60 -23.40
N TRP A 353 -27.45 4.15 -22.27
CA TRP A 353 -28.61 5.03 -22.20
C TRP A 353 -28.35 6.40 -22.87
N LEU A 354 -27.12 6.91 -22.79
CA LEU A 354 -26.72 8.11 -23.53
C LEU A 354 -26.76 7.88 -25.04
N LEU A 355 -26.25 6.73 -25.51
CA LEU A 355 -26.33 6.34 -26.94
C LEU A 355 -27.76 6.17 -27.41
N GLU A 356 -28.66 5.61 -26.60
CA GLU A 356 -30.10 5.52 -26.92
C GLU A 356 -30.77 6.91 -27.09
N LYS A 357 -30.22 7.94 -26.44
CA LYS A 357 -30.60 9.35 -26.63
C LYS A 357 -29.85 10.06 -27.76
N GLY A 358 -29.02 9.35 -28.52
CA GLY A 358 -28.24 9.91 -29.62
C GLY A 358 -26.99 10.70 -29.16
N ILE A 359 -26.59 10.56 -27.91
CA ILE A 359 -25.41 11.22 -27.34
C ILE A 359 -24.22 10.25 -27.41
N TRP A 360 -23.20 10.61 -28.18
CA TRP A 360 -21.99 9.82 -28.32
C TRP A 360 -21.08 9.98 -27.08
N VAL A 361 -20.53 8.85 -26.62
CA VAL A 361 -19.62 8.80 -25.46
C VAL A 361 -18.32 8.11 -25.84
N ASN A 362 -17.23 8.58 -25.27
CA ASN A 362 -15.95 7.90 -25.32
C ASN A 362 -15.76 7.14 -24.00
N LEU A 363 -15.70 5.81 -24.08
CA LEU A 363 -15.40 4.96 -22.93
C LEU A 363 -13.90 4.72 -22.87
N SER A 364 -13.25 5.24 -21.85
CA SER A 364 -11.90 4.81 -21.50
C SER A 364 -12.03 3.44 -20.83
N LYS A 365 -11.84 2.36 -21.59
CA LYS A 365 -11.68 1.03 -21.02
C LYS A 365 -10.21 0.82 -20.73
N ASP A 366 -9.87 0.53 -19.47
CA ASP A 366 -8.68 -0.24 -19.22
C ASP A 366 -8.89 -1.59 -19.93
N GLU A 367 -8.10 -1.84 -20.96
CA GLU A 367 -8.08 -3.15 -21.61
C GLU A 367 -7.60 -4.16 -20.60
N SER A 368 -8.53 -4.83 -19.93
CA SER A 368 -8.24 -6.01 -19.14
C SER A 368 -7.73 -7.08 -20.09
N LEU A 369 -6.51 -7.55 -19.89
CA LEU A 369 -5.90 -8.67 -20.63
C LEU A 369 -6.68 -9.99 -20.51
N PHE A 370 -7.85 -9.99 -19.86
CA PHE A 370 -8.66 -11.16 -19.51
C PHE A 370 -10.16 -11.01 -19.85
N ASP A 371 -10.56 -10.05 -20.69
CA ASP A 371 -11.92 -10.02 -21.27
C ASP A 371 -11.98 -10.80 -22.59
#